data_3a736b15898fe1aead76ffc92bb7c174
#
_entry.id   3a736b15898fe1aead76ffc92bb7c174
#
_cell.length_a   1.000
_cell.length_b   1.000
_cell.length_c   1.000
_cell.angle_alpha   90.00
_cell.angle_beta   90.00
_cell.angle_gamma   90.00
#
_symmetry.space_group_name_H-M   'P 1'
#
loop_
_entity.id
_entity.type
_entity.pdbx_description
1 polymer ?
#
loop_
_entity_poly.entity_id
_entity_poly.type
_entity_poly.pdbx_seq_one_letter_code
_entity_poly.pdbx_strand_id
1 'polypeptide(L)'
;MRAAKYQEFLTGLIRLHVLHHAVEGEFFGNWMIEELRKHGYRIGPGTLYPMLHSLERKGYLKSRTEGAGRRARRHYRATRKGRGALSIARTKVQELFNELDKSDDGSRAK
;
A
#
# COMPACT_ATOMS: atom_id res chain seq x y z
N MET A 1 14.29 2.40 15.72
CA MET A 1 13.23 1.41 15.58
C MET A 1 13.51 0.46 14.43
N ARG A 2 13.26 -0.76 14.61
CA ARG A 2 13.44 -1.73 13.57
C ARG A 2 12.12 -1.99 12.90
N ALA A 3 12.10 -1.79 11.59
CA ALA A 3 10.87 -2.01 10.83
C ALA A 3 10.32 -3.41 11.08
N ALA A 4 11.21 -4.42 11.14
CA ALA A 4 10.79 -5.80 11.33
C ALA A 4 10.04 -6.01 12.64
N LYS A 5 10.31 -5.17 13.65
CA LYS A 5 9.68 -5.31 14.95
C LYS A 5 8.19 -5.00 14.90
N TYR A 6 7.77 -4.16 13.99
CA TYR A 6 6.36 -3.76 13.86
C TYR A 6 5.81 -4.14 12.50
N GLN A 7 6.45 -5.09 11.85
CA GLN A 7 6.13 -5.43 10.47
C GLN A 7 4.68 -5.80 10.26
N GLU A 8 4.12 -6.58 11.18
CA GLU A 8 2.75 -7.04 11.00
C GLU A 8 1.74 -5.88 10.98
N PHE A 9 2.06 -4.79 11.69
CA PHE A 9 1.17 -3.63 11.67
C PHE A 9 1.42 -2.74 10.47
N LEU A 10 2.69 -2.60 10.10
CA LEU A 10 3.05 -1.69 9.00
C LEU A 10 2.69 -2.27 7.64
N THR A 11 2.68 -3.60 7.51
CA THR A 11 2.38 -4.23 6.22
C THR A 11 1.02 -3.81 5.69
N GLY A 12 0.02 -3.76 6.55
CA GLY A 12 -1.31 -3.32 6.12
C GLY A 12 -1.31 -1.88 5.64
N LEU A 13 -0.60 -1.01 6.35
CA LEU A 13 -0.52 0.39 5.96
C LEU A 13 0.21 0.55 4.63
N ILE A 14 1.27 -0.22 4.43
CA ILE A 14 1.99 -0.19 3.17
C ILE A 14 1.10 -0.60 2.02
N ARG A 15 0.30 -1.65 2.20
CA ARG A 15 -0.63 -2.09 1.16
C ARG A 15 -1.63 -0.99 0.81
N LEU A 16 -2.09 -0.26 1.81
CA LEU A 16 -3.01 0.84 1.56
C LEU A 16 -2.33 1.98 0.81
N HIS A 17 -1.07 2.27 1.13
CA HIS A 17 -0.30 3.26 0.37
C HIS A 17 -0.19 2.84 -1.09
N VAL A 18 0.15 1.58 -1.32
CA VAL A 18 0.30 1.07 -2.67
C VAL A 18 -1.01 1.21 -3.44
N LEU A 19 -2.09 0.80 -2.83
CA LEU A 19 -3.40 0.86 -3.49
C LEU A 19 -3.82 2.30 -3.75
N HIS A 20 -3.56 3.19 -2.81
CA HIS A 20 -3.86 4.60 -2.97
C HIS A 20 -3.16 5.18 -4.19
N HIS A 21 -1.86 4.94 -4.31
CA HIS A 21 -1.11 5.47 -5.44
C HIS A 21 -1.52 4.82 -6.75
N ALA A 22 -1.89 3.55 -6.72
CA ALA A 22 -2.35 2.86 -7.91
C ALA A 22 -3.65 3.44 -8.44
N VAL A 23 -4.49 3.95 -7.54
CA VAL A 23 -5.72 4.63 -7.95
C VAL A 23 -5.41 5.98 -8.58
N GLU A 24 -4.37 6.65 -8.13
CA GLU A 24 -3.98 7.93 -8.68
C GLU A 24 -3.37 7.82 -10.08
N GLY A 25 -2.74 6.69 -10.38
CA GLY A 25 -2.13 6.52 -11.68
C GLY A 25 -1.23 5.31 -11.72
N GLU A 26 -0.71 5.01 -12.91
CA GLU A 26 0.22 3.90 -13.06
C GLU A 26 1.55 4.22 -12.39
N PHE A 27 2.22 3.19 -11.93
CA PHE A 27 3.54 3.36 -11.34
C PHE A 27 4.42 2.16 -11.65
N PHE A 28 5.74 2.39 -11.60
CA PHE A 28 6.74 1.32 -11.61
C PHE A 28 7.02 0.89 -10.18
N GLY A 29 7.45 -0.36 -10.01
CA GLY A 29 7.80 -0.82 -8.67
C GLY A 29 8.88 0.03 -8.01
N ASN A 30 9.92 0.39 -8.76
CA ASN A 30 10.98 1.21 -8.19
C ASN A 30 10.48 2.56 -7.72
N TRP A 31 9.56 3.15 -8.47
CA TRP A 31 8.96 4.43 -8.05
C TRP A 31 8.24 4.26 -6.72
N MET A 32 7.52 3.14 -6.57
CA MET A 32 6.78 2.90 -5.35
C MET A 32 7.71 2.74 -4.15
N ILE A 33 8.85 2.08 -4.36
CA ILE A 33 9.82 1.92 -3.27
C ILE A 33 10.28 3.27 -2.77
N GLU A 34 10.60 4.19 -3.71
CA GLU A 34 11.02 5.53 -3.33
C GLU A 34 9.91 6.31 -2.65
N GLU A 35 8.70 6.15 -3.16
CA GLU A 35 7.56 6.85 -2.59
C GLU A 35 7.31 6.40 -1.15
N LEU A 36 7.37 5.09 -0.91
CA LEU A 36 7.19 4.57 0.43
C LEU A 36 8.30 5.02 1.37
N ARG A 37 9.50 5.15 0.82
CA ARG A 37 10.62 5.64 1.63
C ARG A 37 10.36 7.05 2.15
N LYS A 38 9.72 7.89 1.34
CA LYS A 38 9.37 9.24 1.76
C LYS A 38 8.45 9.25 2.97
N HIS A 39 7.68 8.19 3.13
CA HIS A 39 6.77 8.04 4.26
C HIS A 39 7.39 7.27 5.40
N GLY A 40 8.69 6.98 5.32
CA GLY A 40 9.38 6.31 6.39
C GLY A 40 9.42 4.80 6.31
N TYR A 41 8.84 4.23 5.27
CA TYR A 41 8.83 2.78 5.12
C TYR A 41 10.08 2.32 4.40
N ARG A 42 10.78 1.38 5.00
CA ARG A 42 12.02 0.86 4.42
C ARG A 42 11.80 -0.55 3.93
N ILE A 43 11.34 -0.65 2.69
CA ILE A 43 11.17 -1.95 2.06
C ILE A 43 11.92 -1.94 0.74
N GLY A 44 12.35 -3.12 0.34
CA GLY A 44 13.05 -3.29 -0.91
C GLY A 44 12.25 -4.12 -1.88
N PRO A 45 12.85 -4.43 -3.04
CA PRO A 45 12.16 -5.22 -4.06
C PRO A 45 11.69 -6.58 -3.56
N GLY A 46 12.47 -7.21 -2.67
CA GLY A 46 12.10 -8.52 -2.15
C GLY A 46 10.83 -8.53 -1.34
N THR A 47 10.42 -7.38 -0.82
CA THR A 47 9.17 -7.27 -0.09
C THR A 47 8.08 -6.71 -0.97
N LEU A 48 8.41 -5.69 -1.77
CA LEU A 48 7.39 -5.02 -2.56
C LEU A 48 6.83 -5.87 -3.68
N TYR A 49 7.70 -6.53 -4.47
CA TYR A 49 7.20 -7.26 -5.63
C TYR A 49 6.29 -8.42 -5.28
N PRO A 50 6.58 -9.22 -4.26
CA PRO A 50 5.61 -10.25 -3.85
C PRO A 50 4.27 -9.64 -3.43
N MET A 51 4.31 -8.46 -2.80
CA MET A 51 3.08 -7.76 -2.41
C MET A 51 2.29 -7.34 -3.64
N LEU A 52 2.97 -6.76 -4.65
CA LEU A 52 2.31 -6.35 -5.88
C LEU A 52 1.69 -7.55 -6.60
N HIS A 53 2.43 -8.67 -6.66
CA HIS A 53 1.92 -9.86 -7.29
C HIS A 53 0.69 -10.41 -6.56
N SER A 54 0.71 -10.36 -5.24
CA SER A 54 -0.42 -10.81 -4.45
C SER A 54 -1.64 -9.93 -4.71
N LEU A 55 -1.45 -8.62 -4.72
CA LEU A 55 -2.56 -7.70 -4.99
C LEU A 55 -3.10 -7.88 -6.39
N GLU A 56 -2.24 -8.16 -7.35
CA GLU A 56 -2.68 -8.42 -8.72
C GLU A 56 -3.45 -9.73 -8.81
N ARG A 57 -2.94 -10.80 -8.18
CA ARG A 57 -3.62 -12.08 -8.18
C ARG A 57 -5.00 -11.99 -7.59
N LYS A 58 -5.16 -11.16 -6.58
CA LYS A 58 -6.45 -10.97 -5.92
C LYS A 58 -7.36 -10.01 -6.66
N GLY A 59 -6.88 -9.43 -7.76
CA GLY A 59 -7.70 -8.58 -8.59
C GLY A 59 -7.72 -7.11 -8.22
N TYR A 60 -6.92 -6.68 -7.27
CA TYR A 60 -6.89 -5.27 -6.88
C TYR A 60 -6.02 -4.43 -7.80
N LEU A 61 -5.00 -5.04 -8.39
CA LEU A 61 -4.10 -4.36 -9.31
C LEU A 61 -4.09 -5.08 -10.65
N LYS A 62 -3.73 -4.32 -11.67
CA LYS A 62 -3.52 -4.86 -13.00
C LYS A 62 -2.20 -4.30 -13.50
N SER A 63 -1.44 -5.12 -14.22
CA SER A 63 -0.15 -4.68 -14.70
C SER A 63 -0.07 -4.81 -16.22
N ARG A 64 0.85 -4.06 -16.79
CA ARG A 64 1.23 -4.19 -18.18
C ARG A 64 2.74 -4.05 -18.27
N THR A 65 3.32 -4.68 -19.26
CA THR A 65 4.76 -4.60 -19.46
C THR A 65 5.04 -3.67 -20.62
N GLU A 66 6.02 -2.81 -20.44
CA GLU A 66 6.47 -1.89 -21.47
C GLU A 66 7.93 -2.19 -21.75
N GLY A 67 8.28 -2.22 -23.05
CA GLY A 67 9.66 -2.51 -23.44
C GLY A 67 9.90 -3.99 -23.55
N ALA A 68 11.14 -4.37 -23.81
CA ALA A 68 11.54 -5.75 -24.02
C ALA A 68 12.89 -6.01 -23.40
N GLY A 69 13.15 -7.29 -23.11
CA GLY A 69 14.43 -7.72 -22.59
C GLY A 69 14.73 -7.05 -21.25
N ARG A 70 15.97 -6.61 -21.11
CA ARG A 70 16.41 -6.01 -19.85
C ARG A 70 15.76 -4.67 -19.56
N ARG A 71 15.17 -4.05 -20.56
CA ARG A 71 14.52 -2.75 -20.40
C ARG A 71 13.05 -2.89 -20.14
N ALA A 72 12.55 -4.10 -20.08
CA ALA A 72 11.14 -4.31 -19.79
C ALA A 72 10.81 -3.78 -18.42
N ARG A 73 9.71 -3.04 -18.33
CA ARG A 73 9.23 -2.50 -17.08
C ARG A 73 7.77 -2.84 -16.92
N ARG A 74 7.41 -3.17 -15.71
CA ARG A 74 6.04 -3.51 -15.40
C ARG A 74 5.38 -2.33 -14.70
N HIS A 75 4.28 -1.88 -15.28
CA HIS A 75 3.47 -0.80 -14.71
C HIS A 75 2.27 -1.40 -14.01
N TYR A 76 1.92 -0.84 -12.90
CA TYR A 76 0.76 -1.30 -12.12
C TYR A 76 -0.25 -0.18 -12.00
N ARG A 77 -1.53 -0.55 -12.00
CA ARG A 77 -2.61 0.39 -11.74
C ARG A 77 -3.74 -0.32 -11.02
N ALA A 78 -4.62 0.45 -10.42
CA ALA A 78 -5.75 -0.12 -9.69
C ALA A 78 -6.82 -0.58 -10.67
N THR A 79 -7.48 -1.67 -10.33
CA THR A 79 -8.66 -2.13 -11.04
C THR A 79 -9.89 -1.49 -10.40
N ARG A 80 -11.07 -1.76 -10.98
CA ARG A 80 -12.31 -1.34 -10.37
C ARG A 80 -12.45 -1.93 -8.97
N LYS A 81 -12.11 -3.20 -8.81
CA LYS A 81 -12.13 -3.85 -7.51
C LYS A 81 -11.19 -3.17 -6.53
N GLY A 82 -10.01 -2.78 -7.03
CA GLY A 82 -9.04 -2.08 -6.18
C GLY A 82 -9.56 -0.74 -5.72
N ARG A 83 -10.22 0.00 -6.61
CA ARG A 83 -10.81 1.30 -6.24
C ARG A 83 -11.87 1.13 -5.17
N GLY A 84 -12.70 0.10 -5.32
CA GLY A 84 -13.73 -0.18 -4.33
C GLY A 84 -13.15 -0.55 -2.99
N ALA A 85 -12.10 -1.38 -3.01
CA ALA A 85 -11.44 -1.78 -1.77
C ALA A 85 -10.84 -0.58 -1.05
N LEU A 86 -10.23 0.34 -1.81
CA LEU A 86 -9.66 1.53 -1.20
C LEU A 86 -10.74 2.39 -0.58
N SER A 87 -11.87 2.52 -1.25
CA SER A 87 -12.97 3.33 -0.73
C SER A 87 -13.47 2.79 0.61
N ILE A 88 -13.62 1.47 0.71
CA ILE A 88 -14.06 0.85 1.94
C ILE A 88 -12.99 1.01 3.03
N ALA A 89 -11.72 0.76 2.66
CA ALA A 89 -10.63 0.88 3.61
C ALA A 89 -10.50 2.31 4.14
N ARG A 90 -10.71 3.29 3.26
CA ARG A 90 -10.63 4.68 3.65
C ARG A 90 -11.60 5.00 4.77
N THR A 91 -12.83 4.51 4.67
CA THR A 91 -13.83 4.71 5.70
C THR A 91 -13.39 4.07 7.01
N LYS A 92 -12.85 2.86 6.92
CA LYS A 92 -12.42 2.14 8.12
C LYS A 92 -11.21 2.80 8.76
N VAL A 93 -10.29 3.29 7.95
CA VAL A 93 -9.13 4.00 8.48
C VAL A 93 -9.58 5.27 9.21
N GLN A 94 -10.55 6.00 8.63
CA GLN A 94 -11.06 7.20 9.26
C GLN A 94 -11.71 6.88 10.60
N GLU A 95 -12.52 5.83 10.64
CA GLU A 95 -13.13 5.38 11.90
C GLU A 95 -12.08 5.08 12.96
N LEU A 96 -11.07 4.33 12.55
CA LEU A 96 -10.03 3.96 13.48
C LEU A 96 -9.26 5.18 13.98
N PHE A 97 -8.94 6.08 13.06
CA PHE A 97 -8.23 7.29 13.43
C PHE A 97 -9.00 8.09 14.47
N ASN A 98 -10.30 8.24 14.25
CA ASN A 98 -11.14 8.97 15.19
C ASN A 98 -11.16 8.31 16.55
N GLU A 99 -11.17 7.00 16.56
CA GLU A 99 -11.19 6.28 17.81
C GLU A 99 -9.85 6.39 18.56
N LEU A 100 -8.76 6.26 17.82
CA LEU A 100 -7.44 6.42 18.43
C LEU A 100 -7.27 7.81 19.01
N ASP A 101 -7.79 8.80 18.31
CA ASP A 101 -7.71 10.18 18.75
C ASP A 101 -8.45 10.38 20.06
N LYS A 102 -9.62 9.78 20.20
CA LYS A 102 -10.39 9.86 21.43
C LYS A 102 -9.70 9.15 22.58
N SER A 103 -9.05 8.03 22.28
CA SER A 103 -8.36 7.28 23.30
C SER A 103 -7.25 8.08 23.94
N ASP A 104 -6.64 8.95 23.16
CA ASP A 104 -5.58 9.82 23.67
C ASP A 104 -6.10 10.76 24.74
N ASP A 105 -7.40 11.03 24.76
CA ASP A 105 -8.01 11.89 25.76
C ASP A 105 -8.34 11.13 27.03
N GLY A 106 -8.06 9.83 27.08
CA GLY A 106 -8.41 9.04 28.23
C GLY A 106 -9.90 8.85 28.40
N SER A 107 -10.65 9.03 27.31
CA SER A 107 -12.10 8.96 27.37
C SER A 107 -12.62 7.58 27.71
N ARG A 108 -11.78 6.56 27.64
CA ARG A 108 -12.19 5.22 27.98
C ARG A 108 -11.55 4.82 29.29
N ALA A 109 -12.08 5.34 30.32
CA ALA A 109 -11.60 5.01 31.63
C ALA A 109 -12.08 3.63 32.00
N LYS A 110 -11.29 2.91 32.72
CA LYS A 110 -11.76 1.61 33.12
C LYS A 110 -11.39 1.28 34.46
#